data_6d15f6b2416e8856f67f170a716f699f
#
_entry.id   6d15f6b2416e8856f67f170a716f699f
#
_cell.length_a   1.000
_cell.length_b   1.000
_cell.length_c   1.000
_cell.angle_alpha   90.00
_cell.angle_beta   90.00
_cell.angle_gamma   90.00
#
_symmetry.space_group_name_H-M   'P 1'
#
loop_
_entity.id
_entity.type
_entity.pdbx_description
1 polymer ?
#
loop_
_entity_poly.entity_id
_entity_poly.type
_entity_poly.pdbx_seq_one_letter_code
_entity_poly.pdbx_strand_id
1 'polypeptide(L)'
;RTVDSLMAPQARSGTRLVRAFFLAEAPPEDSLIAWFRGATRTLYVRPVVATAEALVSTGDLTLVRDDSLRGAITAHLEVVRRGLYIQDDMLSRWAVPFTALISRLDPVALDVHGRTPAEVDSLSQDPLWPIPSNPRDRFPLDVGAFLADQDAYNDAEIMRNVRIQLGRQRAGLLRATTGLREQLETHIEP
;
A
#
# COMPACT_ATOMS: atom_id res chain seq x y z
N ARG A 1 11.33 6.77 -11.39
CA ARG A 1 10.86 5.40 -11.01
C ARG A 1 9.37 5.35 -11.30
N THR A 2 8.93 4.40 -12.13
CA THR A 2 7.51 4.23 -12.45
C THR A 2 6.76 3.69 -11.23
N VAL A 3 5.47 4.05 -11.07
CA VAL A 3 4.59 3.54 -9.98
C VAL A 3 4.57 2.01 -9.97
N ASP A 4 4.67 1.37 -11.13
CA ASP A 4 4.77 -0.09 -11.25
C ASP A 4 5.99 -0.66 -10.52
N SER A 5 7.14 0.06 -10.51
CA SER A 5 8.34 -0.38 -9.79
C SER A 5 8.19 -0.31 -8.27
N LEU A 6 7.30 0.53 -7.75
CA LEU A 6 7.05 0.69 -6.32
C LEU A 6 5.97 -0.27 -5.80
N MET A 7 4.96 -0.60 -6.63
CA MET A 7 3.80 -1.41 -6.22
C MET A 7 3.94 -2.90 -6.56
N ALA A 8 4.73 -3.23 -7.59
CA ALA A 8 4.94 -4.61 -7.98
C ALA A 8 5.53 -5.53 -6.88
N PRO A 9 6.44 -5.06 -6.00
CA PRO A 9 6.92 -5.87 -4.89
C PRO A 9 5.83 -6.26 -3.90
N GLN A 10 4.95 -5.32 -3.52
CA GLN A 10 3.87 -5.57 -2.55
C GLN A 10 2.81 -6.52 -3.11
N ALA A 11 2.41 -6.33 -4.38
CA ALA A 11 1.48 -7.23 -5.05
C ALA A 11 2.06 -8.65 -5.20
N ARG A 12 3.37 -8.77 -5.48
CA ARG A 12 4.07 -10.06 -5.52
C ARG A 12 4.10 -10.73 -4.15
N SER A 13 4.37 -9.97 -3.08
CA SER A 13 4.37 -10.50 -1.71
C SER A 13 2.98 -11.00 -1.31
N GLY A 14 1.91 -10.25 -1.58
CA GLY A 14 0.54 -10.68 -1.36
C GLY A 14 0.18 -11.94 -2.18
N THR A 15 0.63 -12.02 -3.43
CA THR A 15 0.42 -13.21 -4.25
C THR A 15 1.17 -14.44 -3.71
N ARG A 16 2.39 -14.26 -3.19
CA ARG A 16 3.14 -15.36 -2.56
C ARG A 16 2.45 -15.83 -1.28
N LEU A 17 1.97 -14.91 -0.45
CA LEU A 17 1.22 -15.22 0.75
C LEU A 17 -0.02 -16.06 0.43
N VAL A 18 -0.85 -15.63 -0.53
CA VAL A 18 -2.04 -16.40 -0.94
C VAL A 18 -1.67 -17.76 -1.53
N ARG A 19 -0.61 -17.83 -2.32
CA ARG A 19 -0.14 -19.11 -2.90
C ARG A 19 0.31 -20.11 -1.83
N ALA A 20 0.80 -19.63 -0.68
CA ALA A 20 1.24 -20.49 0.40
C ALA A 20 0.16 -21.46 0.89
N PHE A 21 -1.11 -21.04 0.87
CA PHE A 21 -2.26 -21.87 1.24
C PHE A 21 -2.51 -23.08 0.32
N PHE A 22 -1.85 -23.11 -0.85
CA PHE A 22 -2.01 -24.17 -1.85
C PHE A 22 -0.72 -24.97 -2.09
N LEU A 23 0.32 -24.74 -1.31
CA LEU A 23 1.56 -25.50 -1.42
C LEU A 23 1.41 -26.87 -0.78
N ALA A 24 2.00 -27.90 -1.40
CA ALA A 24 2.03 -29.26 -0.83
C ALA A 24 2.87 -29.31 0.47
N GLU A 25 3.90 -28.49 0.58
CA GLU A 25 4.74 -28.35 1.75
C GLU A 25 4.63 -26.92 2.29
N ALA A 26 4.46 -26.79 3.60
CA ALA A 26 4.41 -25.49 4.25
C ALA A 26 5.75 -24.75 4.07
N PRO A 27 5.70 -23.45 3.68
CA PRO A 27 6.93 -22.66 3.60
C PRO A 27 7.49 -22.40 5.00
N PRO A 28 8.79 -22.07 5.11
CA PRO A 28 9.38 -21.61 6.36
C PRO A 28 8.61 -20.41 6.94
N GLU A 29 8.48 -20.35 8.26
CA GLU A 29 7.84 -19.26 8.99
C GLU A 29 8.36 -17.89 8.56
N ASP A 30 9.68 -17.71 8.44
CA ASP A 30 10.33 -16.48 8.01
C ASP A 30 9.87 -16.02 6.62
N SER A 31 9.58 -16.95 5.73
CA SER A 31 9.06 -16.65 4.39
C SER A 31 7.64 -16.10 4.46
N LEU A 32 6.76 -16.72 5.27
CA LEU A 32 5.39 -16.24 5.48
C LEU A 32 5.39 -14.83 6.07
N ILE A 33 6.17 -14.60 7.11
CA ILE A 33 6.30 -13.29 7.75
C ILE A 33 6.84 -12.25 6.76
N ALA A 34 7.87 -12.58 5.97
CA ALA A 34 8.42 -11.68 4.96
C ALA A 34 7.39 -11.33 3.88
N TRP A 35 6.59 -12.31 3.41
CA TRP A 35 5.55 -12.06 2.42
C TRP A 35 4.41 -11.23 2.99
N PHE A 36 3.99 -11.49 4.21
CA PHE A 36 2.99 -10.68 4.90
C PHE A 36 3.46 -9.22 5.05
N ARG A 37 4.67 -9.00 5.61
CA ARG A 37 5.25 -7.64 5.73
C ARG A 37 5.38 -6.95 4.39
N GLY A 38 5.83 -7.66 3.37
CA GLY A 38 5.89 -7.12 2.00
C GLY A 38 4.52 -6.71 1.47
N ALA A 39 3.48 -7.51 1.74
CA ALA A 39 2.10 -7.22 1.35
C ALA A 39 1.50 -6.05 2.14
N THR A 40 1.90 -5.85 3.39
CA THR A 40 1.32 -4.84 4.28
C THR A 40 1.97 -3.46 4.18
N ARG A 41 3.17 -3.34 3.59
CA ARG A 41 3.82 -2.03 3.40
C ARG A 41 2.90 -1.06 2.68
N THR A 42 2.44 -0.05 3.42
CA THR A 42 1.53 0.97 2.88
C THR A 42 2.31 2.19 2.43
N LEU A 43 2.21 2.52 1.15
CA LEU A 43 2.63 3.81 0.63
C LEU A 43 1.35 4.63 0.42
N TYR A 44 1.10 5.57 1.32
CA TYR A 44 0.05 6.56 1.12
C TYR A 44 0.63 7.69 0.27
N VAL A 45 0.13 7.83 -0.96
CA VAL A 45 0.57 8.91 -1.86
C VAL A 45 -0.59 9.88 -2.02
N ARG A 46 -0.42 11.10 -1.52
CA ARG A 46 -1.32 12.21 -1.85
C ARG A 46 -0.71 13.00 -3.01
N PRO A 47 -1.40 13.12 -4.14
CA PRO A 47 -1.02 14.06 -5.18
C PRO A 47 -1.03 15.48 -4.64
N VAL A 48 -0.05 16.30 -5.03
CA VAL A 48 -0.04 17.71 -4.69
C VAL A 48 -0.91 18.44 -5.71
N VAL A 49 -2.12 18.79 -5.31
CA VAL A 49 -3.11 19.47 -6.17
C VAL A 49 -3.50 20.86 -5.67
N ALA A 50 -2.90 21.32 -4.58
CA ALA A 50 -3.29 22.55 -3.88
C ALA A 50 -3.30 23.77 -4.82
N THR A 51 -2.31 23.93 -5.70
CA THR A 51 -2.25 25.05 -6.64
C THR A 51 -3.40 25.00 -7.65
N ALA A 52 -3.68 23.82 -8.20
CA ALA A 52 -4.78 23.67 -9.16
C ALA A 52 -6.15 23.85 -8.48
N GLU A 53 -6.30 23.37 -7.24
CA GLU A 53 -7.52 23.61 -6.45
C GLU A 53 -7.70 25.09 -6.10
N ALA A 54 -6.61 25.82 -5.78
CA ALA A 54 -6.65 27.25 -5.56
C ALA A 54 -7.11 28.00 -6.80
N LEU A 55 -6.52 27.71 -7.98
CA LEU A 55 -6.93 28.32 -9.25
C LEU A 55 -8.43 28.13 -9.56
N VAL A 56 -8.97 26.95 -9.26
CA VAL A 56 -10.40 26.68 -9.46
C VAL A 56 -11.26 27.43 -8.44
N SER A 57 -10.85 27.45 -7.14
CA SER A 57 -11.64 28.05 -6.06
C SER A 57 -11.65 29.57 -6.09
N THR A 58 -10.57 30.20 -6.53
CA THR A 58 -10.49 31.68 -6.70
C THR A 58 -11.11 32.18 -7.98
N GLY A 59 -11.44 31.28 -8.93
CA GLY A 59 -11.90 31.66 -10.27
C GLY A 59 -10.76 32.04 -11.23
N ASP A 60 -9.51 32.00 -10.78
CA ASP A 60 -8.35 32.39 -11.59
C ASP A 60 -8.09 31.44 -12.76
N LEU A 61 -8.74 30.27 -12.77
CA LEU A 61 -8.71 29.37 -13.93
C LEU A 61 -9.21 30.06 -15.21
N THR A 62 -10.05 31.10 -15.09
CA THR A 62 -10.50 31.93 -16.22
C THR A 62 -9.35 32.74 -16.87
N LEU A 63 -8.26 32.96 -16.17
CA LEU A 63 -7.05 33.61 -16.71
C LEU A 63 -6.29 32.72 -17.69
N VAL A 64 -6.51 31.40 -17.63
CA VAL A 64 -5.99 30.46 -18.64
C VAL A 64 -6.79 30.66 -19.92
N ARG A 65 -6.19 31.29 -20.93
CA ARG A 65 -6.90 31.68 -22.19
C ARG A 65 -7.34 30.49 -23.03
N ASP A 66 -6.60 29.40 -22.96
CA ASP A 66 -6.90 28.18 -23.73
C ASP A 66 -7.99 27.35 -23.05
N ASP A 67 -9.12 27.20 -23.72
CA ASP A 67 -10.30 26.46 -23.24
C ASP A 67 -10.01 24.95 -23.05
N SER A 68 -9.17 24.39 -23.94
CA SER A 68 -8.77 22.98 -23.87
C SER A 68 -7.93 22.73 -22.62
N LEU A 69 -6.99 23.63 -22.33
CA LEU A 69 -6.13 23.53 -21.14
C LEU A 69 -6.96 23.72 -19.84
N ARG A 70 -7.92 24.66 -19.81
CA ARG A 70 -8.85 24.80 -18.68
C ARG A 70 -9.64 23.51 -18.44
N GLY A 71 -10.18 22.93 -19.52
CA GLY A 71 -10.88 21.65 -19.48
C GLY A 71 -10.00 20.51 -18.96
N ALA A 72 -8.76 20.43 -19.42
CA ALA A 72 -7.81 19.40 -19.00
C ALA A 72 -7.44 19.52 -17.50
N ILE A 73 -7.22 20.74 -17.00
CA ILE A 73 -6.94 20.98 -15.56
C ILE A 73 -8.14 20.53 -14.71
N THR A 74 -9.36 20.93 -15.09
CA THR A 74 -10.58 20.56 -14.37
C THR A 74 -10.80 19.04 -14.38
N ALA A 75 -10.67 18.41 -15.54
CA ALA A 75 -10.79 16.96 -15.68
C ALA A 75 -9.74 16.21 -14.85
N HIS A 76 -8.49 16.71 -14.80
CA HIS A 76 -7.45 16.13 -13.96
C HIS A 76 -7.80 16.20 -12.47
N LEU A 77 -8.30 17.33 -11.98
CA LEU A 77 -8.72 17.46 -10.59
C LEU A 77 -9.84 16.49 -10.22
N GLU A 78 -10.82 16.29 -11.10
CA GLU A 78 -11.86 15.30 -10.88
C GLU A 78 -11.33 13.87 -10.83
N VAL A 79 -10.37 13.51 -11.71
CA VAL A 79 -9.70 12.22 -11.69
C VAL A 79 -8.94 12.01 -10.36
N VAL A 80 -8.24 13.04 -9.88
CA VAL A 80 -7.51 12.98 -8.61
C VAL A 80 -8.46 12.82 -7.42
N ARG A 81 -9.51 13.65 -7.33
CA ARG A 81 -10.51 13.57 -6.24
C ARG A 81 -11.19 12.21 -6.18
N ARG A 82 -11.65 11.71 -7.33
CA ARG A 82 -12.22 10.37 -7.45
C ARG A 82 -11.21 9.30 -7.05
N GLY A 83 -9.96 9.46 -7.45
CA GLY A 83 -8.87 8.54 -7.11
C GLY A 83 -8.59 8.48 -5.62
N LEU A 84 -8.59 9.61 -4.91
CA LEU A 84 -8.43 9.68 -3.46
C LEU A 84 -9.60 9.01 -2.74
N TYR A 85 -10.82 9.27 -3.15
CA TYR A 85 -12.01 8.62 -2.58
C TYR A 85 -11.95 7.10 -2.70
N ILE A 86 -11.59 6.58 -3.89
CA ILE A 86 -11.42 5.14 -4.11
C ILE A 86 -10.29 4.58 -3.24
N GLN A 87 -9.18 5.32 -3.08
CA GLN A 87 -8.07 4.89 -2.22
C GLN A 87 -8.50 4.77 -0.76
N ASP A 88 -9.25 5.73 -0.24
CA ASP A 88 -9.73 5.72 1.15
C ASP A 88 -10.73 4.57 1.39
N ASP A 89 -11.66 4.31 0.46
CA ASP A 89 -12.56 3.15 0.51
C ASP A 89 -11.78 1.83 0.50
N MET A 90 -10.78 1.70 -0.36
CA MET A 90 -9.95 0.49 -0.42
C MET A 90 -9.12 0.28 0.84
N LEU A 91 -8.60 1.36 1.44
CA LEU A 91 -7.84 1.27 2.69
C LEU A 91 -8.74 0.88 3.86
N SER A 92 -9.98 1.34 3.90
CA SER A 92 -10.94 0.92 4.92
C SER A 92 -11.30 -0.57 4.81
N ARG A 93 -11.48 -1.07 3.59
CA ARG A 93 -11.70 -2.51 3.35
C ARG A 93 -10.50 -3.38 3.68
N TRP A 94 -9.30 -2.84 3.60
CA TRP A 94 -8.06 -3.53 3.93
C TRP A 94 -7.83 -3.63 5.44
N ALA A 95 -8.33 -2.68 6.23
CA ALA A 95 -8.03 -2.59 7.66
C ALA A 95 -8.50 -3.82 8.46
N VAL A 96 -9.69 -4.33 8.18
CA VAL A 96 -10.26 -5.49 8.90
C VAL A 96 -9.44 -6.76 8.64
N PRO A 97 -9.25 -7.22 7.39
CA PRO A 97 -8.43 -8.41 7.12
C PRO A 97 -6.98 -8.25 7.57
N PHE A 98 -6.41 -7.06 7.48
CA PHE A 98 -5.08 -6.79 8.02
C PHE A 98 -4.98 -7.04 9.52
N THR A 99 -5.92 -6.49 10.30
CA THR A 99 -5.97 -6.69 11.76
C THR A 99 -6.19 -8.17 12.11
N ALA A 100 -7.07 -8.85 11.38
CA ALA A 100 -7.33 -10.27 11.59
C ALA A 100 -6.08 -11.13 11.32
N LEU A 101 -5.35 -10.87 10.22
CA LEU A 101 -4.11 -11.58 9.93
C LEU A 101 -2.99 -11.27 10.91
N ILE A 102 -2.83 -10.01 11.34
CA ILE A 102 -1.85 -9.62 12.37
C ILE A 102 -2.08 -10.41 13.66
N SER A 103 -3.33 -10.56 14.10
CA SER A 103 -3.65 -11.27 15.34
C SER A 103 -3.30 -12.77 15.27
N ARG A 104 -3.24 -13.35 14.07
CA ARG A 104 -2.85 -14.75 13.84
C ARG A 104 -1.35 -14.95 13.63
N LEU A 105 -0.64 -13.91 13.16
CA LEU A 105 0.78 -13.98 12.79
C LEU A 105 1.74 -13.47 13.87
N ASP A 106 1.29 -13.21 15.08
CA ASP A 106 2.03 -12.57 16.16
C ASP A 106 2.61 -11.17 15.78
N PRO A 107 2.03 -10.09 16.30
CA PRO A 107 2.47 -8.72 15.99
C PRO A 107 3.94 -8.47 16.35
N VAL A 108 4.45 -9.10 17.42
CA VAL A 108 5.82 -8.91 17.89
C VAL A 108 6.82 -9.58 16.96
N ALA A 109 6.51 -10.79 16.47
CA ALA A 109 7.35 -11.46 15.47
C ALA A 109 7.42 -10.62 14.17
N LEU A 110 6.33 -9.93 13.80
CA LEU A 110 6.32 -9.03 12.66
C LEU A 110 7.24 -7.81 12.85
N ASP A 111 7.32 -7.25 14.05
CA ASP A 111 8.14 -6.07 14.31
C ASP A 111 9.64 -6.38 14.35
N VAL A 112 10.04 -7.55 14.85
CA VAL A 112 11.46 -7.94 14.96
C VAL A 112 12.00 -8.60 13.68
N HIS A 113 11.14 -9.07 12.78
CA HIS A 113 11.57 -9.74 11.56
C HIS A 113 12.46 -8.84 10.68
N GLY A 114 13.63 -9.34 10.33
CA GLY A 114 14.62 -8.65 9.50
C GLY A 114 15.42 -7.57 10.23
N ARG A 115 15.27 -7.44 11.54
CA ARG A 115 16.17 -6.65 12.40
C ARG A 115 17.35 -7.50 12.83
N THR A 116 18.48 -6.86 13.07
CA THR A 116 19.64 -7.49 13.68
C THR A 116 19.41 -7.76 15.16
N PRO A 117 20.10 -8.72 15.78
CA PRO A 117 20.01 -8.95 17.24
C PRO A 117 20.24 -7.67 18.05
N ALA A 118 21.21 -6.84 17.69
CA ALA A 118 21.48 -5.58 18.38
C ALA A 118 20.31 -4.57 18.28
N GLU A 119 19.61 -4.52 17.15
CA GLU A 119 18.40 -3.69 16.99
C GLU A 119 17.23 -4.23 17.83
N VAL A 120 17.08 -5.55 17.95
CA VAL A 120 16.06 -6.18 18.81
C VAL A 120 16.38 -5.92 20.28
N ASP A 121 17.63 -6.07 20.70
CA ASP A 121 18.08 -5.79 22.07
C ASP A 121 17.86 -4.30 22.43
N SER A 122 18.12 -3.38 21.49
CA SER A 122 17.85 -1.96 21.68
C SER A 122 16.35 -1.68 21.89
N LEU A 123 15.46 -2.35 21.14
CA LEU A 123 14.01 -2.22 21.32
C LEU A 123 13.52 -2.83 22.64
N SER A 124 14.14 -3.92 23.11
CA SER A 124 13.78 -4.54 24.38
C SER A 124 14.10 -3.68 25.59
N GLN A 125 15.00 -2.71 25.42
CA GLN A 125 15.39 -1.74 26.45
C GLN A 125 14.58 -0.43 26.36
N ASP A 126 13.75 -0.26 25.34
CA ASP A 126 12.88 0.92 25.22
C ASP A 126 11.76 0.87 26.30
N PRO A 127 11.73 1.81 27.25
CA PRO A 127 10.71 1.81 28.31
C PRO A 127 9.29 2.02 27.80
N LEU A 128 9.14 2.59 26.61
CA LEU A 128 7.82 2.82 25.96
C LEU A 128 7.37 1.61 25.15
N TRP A 129 8.29 0.74 24.75
CA TRP A 129 8.01 -0.43 23.92
C TRP A 129 8.89 -1.63 24.27
N PRO A 130 8.76 -2.19 25.49
CA PRO A 130 9.58 -3.34 25.90
C PRO A 130 9.18 -4.57 25.09
N ILE A 131 9.91 -4.85 24.01
CA ILE A 131 9.75 -6.07 23.24
C ILE A 131 10.59 -7.16 23.90
N PRO A 132 10.00 -8.32 24.26
CA PRO A 132 10.78 -9.47 24.75
C PRO A 132 11.87 -9.85 23.75
N SER A 133 13.07 -10.15 24.24
CA SER A 133 14.25 -10.45 23.42
C SER A 133 14.06 -11.64 22.46
N ASN A 134 13.13 -12.53 22.75
CA ASN A 134 12.73 -13.60 21.83
C ASN A 134 11.26 -14.01 22.00
N PRO A 135 10.30 -13.26 21.45
CA PRO A 135 8.88 -13.60 21.56
C PRO A 135 8.51 -14.92 20.88
N ARG A 136 9.29 -15.37 19.87
CA ARG A 136 9.05 -16.63 19.15
C ARG A 136 9.24 -17.87 20.01
N ASP A 137 10.14 -17.82 21.00
CA ASP A 137 10.33 -18.95 21.92
C ASP A 137 9.10 -19.19 22.78
N ARG A 138 8.29 -18.16 22.99
CA ARG A 138 7.11 -18.22 23.84
C ARG A 138 5.81 -18.46 23.05
N PHE A 139 5.75 -17.96 21.82
CA PHE A 139 4.57 -18.01 20.94
C PHE A 139 5.00 -18.32 19.51
N PRO A 140 5.42 -19.56 19.21
CA PRO A 140 5.77 -19.95 17.85
C PRO A 140 4.53 -19.89 16.97
N LEU A 141 4.67 -19.40 15.74
CA LEU A 141 3.61 -19.47 14.76
C LEU A 141 3.39 -20.92 14.33
N ASP A 142 2.21 -21.45 14.56
CA ASP A 142 1.79 -22.70 13.93
C ASP A 142 1.45 -22.46 12.47
N VAL A 143 2.47 -22.59 11.61
CA VAL A 143 2.35 -22.41 10.17
C VAL A 143 1.33 -23.36 9.57
N GLY A 144 1.24 -24.60 10.07
CA GLY A 144 0.28 -25.60 9.60
C GLY A 144 -1.16 -25.19 9.89
N ALA A 145 -1.44 -24.79 11.12
CA ALA A 145 -2.73 -24.31 11.54
C ALA A 145 -3.13 -23.04 10.79
N PHE A 146 -2.18 -22.06 10.61
CA PHE A 146 -2.43 -20.86 9.83
C PHE A 146 -2.81 -21.15 8.37
N LEU A 147 -2.11 -22.06 7.71
CA LEU A 147 -2.37 -22.41 6.32
C LEU A 147 -3.63 -23.29 6.13
N ALA A 148 -4.11 -23.94 7.19
CA ALA A 148 -5.36 -24.68 7.18
C ALA A 148 -6.58 -23.80 7.51
N ASP A 149 -6.38 -22.55 7.94
CA ASP A 149 -7.43 -21.62 8.33
C ASP A 149 -8.05 -20.95 7.09
N GLN A 150 -9.32 -21.27 6.81
CA GLN A 150 -10.09 -20.69 5.70
C GLN A 150 -10.24 -19.17 5.82
N ASP A 151 -10.40 -18.64 7.03
CA ASP A 151 -10.56 -17.20 7.25
C ASP A 151 -9.24 -16.48 7.02
N ALA A 152 -8.10 -17.06 7.42
CA ALA A 152 -6.78 -16.51 7.10
C ALA A 152 -6.54 -16.45 5.59
N TYR A 153 -6.96 -17.48 4.84
CA TYR A 153 -6.92 -17.46 3.37
C TYR A 153 -7.78 -16.33 2.79
N ASN A 154 -9.03 -16.19 3.24
CA ASN A 154 -9.96 -15.17 2.76
C ASN A 154 -9.41 -13.77 3.02
N ASP A 155 -8.89 -13.52 4.21
CA ASP A 155 -8.27 -12.25 4.59
C ASP A 155 -7.03 -11.93 3.73
N ALA A 156 -6.16 -12.91 3.50
CA ALA A 156 -4.99 -12.76 2.62
C ALA A 156 -5.39 -12.45 1.17
N GLU A 157 -6.45 -13.09 0.67
CA GLU A 157 -7.00 -12.87 -0.67
C GLU A 157 -7.59 -11.46 -0.82
N ILE A 158 -8.37 -10.99 0.18
CA ILE A 158 -8.91 -9.63 0.20
C ILE A 158 -7.75 -8.61 0.18
N MET A 159 -6.74 -8.81 1.03
CA MET A 159 -5.57 -7.93 1.08
C MET A 159 -4.83 -7.89 -0.25
N ARG A 160 -4.60 -9.04 -0.89
CA ARG A 160 -3.99 -9.13 -2.21
C ARG A 160 -4.78 -8.35 -3.25
N ASN A 161 -6.09 -8.54 -3.29
CA ASN A 161 -6.97 -7.90 -4.27
C ASN A 161 -7.00 -6.38 -4.10
N VAL A 162 -7.11 -5.89 -2.87
CA VAL A 162 -7.02 -4.46 -2.56
C VAL A 162 -5.68 -3.88 -3.07
N ARG A 163 -4.57 -4.58 -2.87
CA ARG A 163 -3.25 -4.14 -3.36
C ARG A 163 -3.16 -4.04 -4.87
N ILE A 164 -3.69 -5.02 -5.58
CA ILE A 164 -3.73 -5.01 -7.04
C ILE A 164 -4.58 -3.84 -7.54
N GLN A 165 -5.74 -3.60 -6.94
CA GLN A 165 -6.62 -2.50 -7.33
C GLN A 165 -6.01 -1.14 -7.04
N LEU A 166 -5.39 -0.94 -5.86
CA LEU A 166 -4.65 0.29 -5.54
C LEU A 166 -3.50 0.53 -6.53
N GLY A 167 -2.79 -0.51 -6.93
CA GLY A 167 -1.75 -0.42 -7.95
C GLY A 167 -2.29 0.09 -9.29
N ARG A 168 -3.40 -0.51 -9.77
CA ARG A 168 -4.07 -0.10 -11.02
C ARG A 168 -4.57 1.34 -10.97
N GLN A 169 -5.18 1.73 -9.87
CA GLN A 169 -5.67 3.08 -9.66
C GLN A 169 -4.53 4.11 -9.70
N ARG A 170 -3.42 3.84 -8.99
CA ARG A 170 -2.25 4.74 -8.98
C ARG A 170 -1.59 4.86 -10.35
N ALA A 171 -1.52 3.76 -11.10
CA ALA A 171 -1.04 3.80 -12.47
C ALA A 171 -1.95 4.68 -13.36
N GLY A 172 -3.27 4.64 -13.13
CA GLY A 172 -4.23 5.54 -13.79
C GLY A 172 -4.00 7.01 -13.47
N LEU A 173 -3.83 7.33 -12.18
CA LEU A 173 -3.53 8.70 -11.73
C LEU A 173 -2.21 9.22 -12.32
N LEU A 174 -1.18 8.39 -12.34
CA LEU A 174 0.11 8.77 -12.93
C LEU A 174 -0.03 9.09 -14.42
N ARG A 175 -0.72 8.25 -15.18
CA ARG A 175 -0.97 8.53 -16.61
C ARG A 175 -1.73 9.84 -16.82
N ALA A 176 -2.77 10.11 -16.03
CA ALA A 176 -3.52 11.36 -16.11
C ALA A 176 -2.65 12.58 -15.77
N THR A 177 -1.79 12.47 -14.75
CA THR A 177 -0.85 13.55 -14.37
C THR A 177 0.21 13.79 -15.45
N THR A 178 0.76 12.71 -16.02
CA THR A 178 1.74 12.82 -17.11
C THR A 178 1.12 13.47 -18.34
N GLY A 179 -0.10 13.07 -18.72
CA GLY A 179 -0.80 13.66 -19.85
C GLY A 179 -1.11 15.15 -19.67
N LEU A 180 -1.54 15.58 -18.46
CA LEU A 180 -1.73 17.00 -18.19
C LEU A 180 -0.39 17.78 -18.25
N ARG A 181 0.69 17.20 -17.70
CA ARG A 181 2.02 17.83 -17.76
C ARG A 181 2.45 18.03 -19.21
N GLU A 182 2.32 17.04 -20.07
CA GLU A 182 2.68 17.13 -21.49
C GLU A 182 1.87 18.21 -22.20
N GLN A 183 0.57 18.34 -21.90
CA GLN A 183 -0.26 19.43 -22.44
C GLN A 183 0.20 20.81 -21.95
N LEU A 184 0.57 20.93 -20.66
CA LEU A 184 1.10 22.19 -20.13
C LEU A 184 2.43 22.56 -20.78
N GLU A 185 3.36 21.62 -20.95
CA GLU A 185 4.66 21.84 -21.60
C GLU A 185 4.48 22.38 -23.03
N THR A 186 3.54 21.81 -23.80
CA THR A 186 3.27 22.29 -25.19
C THR A 186 2.65 23.70 -25.27
N HIS A 187 2.06 24.21 -24.17
CA HIS A 187 1.48 25.57 -24.12
C HIS A 187 2.45 26.62 -23.55
N ILE A 188 3.53 26.20 -22.93
CA ILE A 188 4.52 27.08 -22.30
C ILE A 188 5.74 27.30 -23.24
N GLU A 189 6.01 26.36 -24.13
CA GLU A 189 7.05 26.55 -25.13
C GLU A 189 6.59 27.58 -26.16
N PRO A 190 7.38 28.68 -26.37
CA PRO A 190 7.05 29.77 -27.31
C PRO A 190 7.14 29.35 -28.76
#